data_285782a3f24722ea0be2313a7ac74c4d
#
_entry.id   285782a3f24722ea0be2313a7ac74c4d
#
_cell.length_a   1.000
_cell.length_b   1.000
_cell.length_c   1.000
_cell.angle_alpha   90.00
_cell.angle_beta   90.00
_cell.angle_gamma   90.00
#
_symmetry.space_group_name_H-M   'P 1'
#
loop_
_entity.id
_entity.type
_entity.pdbx_description
1 polymer ?
#
loop_
_entity_poly.entity_id
_entity_poly.type
_entity_poly.pdbx_seq_one_letter_code
_entity_poly.pdbx_strand_id
1 'polypeptide(L)'
;MIVFKKLKVKNFLSFGNNDTEIDLENYKLNLVTGSNGAGKSSLLVEGLTYALFGQPFRDIKKGQLINFINDKNSVVELEFSISSDSYKIIRGQKPNILQLFKNDELIPESASVKDFQEYIQSEVLRMSLASFKQLVVLGTANFIPFMQLSSANRRKLVDDLLDVSIFTKMDQLNKGSIKEINQQMNENLIKLNSLKSELTAYTLLLKEKNNSVFSDKEQLEQKLIEKKIFAKELLSKINELKVKVEALTNLIKANDVVETIKKLDNVSSVLANRITVNTQKIQETCEKDFCLSCQQKISEEQRSFIIKGIQLEIDNDTNKSNQVQEKLNSIMDELKIHKERQSELSEHNLKLVELNTKFSAAIQEVKQLTEELNKETVVDSSVQDKINELNSSISDLELSQQNWFNEKYLRTVLSTLLVDSGIKATVIKKFVPVINKKINMYLKLLGADYMFLLDNEFNEQIRGAGREKSSYFSFSQGEKSRVDLAIMFTWRDIASIISGTNINLLVLDEVFDSAIDSSGVSGLKSVLDSLDSNVYIISHREQLSDDFNRHIEVIKKGRFSILEVTEND
;
A
#
# COMPACT_ATOMS: atom_id res chain seq x y z
N MET A 1 9.71 11.19 -20.50
CA MET A 1 10.22 12.32 -19.70
C MET A 1 9.09 13.30 -19.48
N ILE A 2 8.89 13.75 -18.24
CA ILE A 2 7.99 14.88 -17.93
C ILE A 2 8.88 16.13 -17.86
N VAL A 3 8.59 17.10 -18.72
CA VAL A 3 9.34 18.36 -18.79
C VAL A 3 8.40 19.49 -18.37
N PHE A 4 8.61 20.01 -17.16
CA PHE A 4 7.91 21.20 -16.71
C PHE A 4 8.51 22.43 -17.39
N LYS A 5 7.65 23.25 -17.98
CA LYS A 5 8.07 24.40 -18.79
C LYS A 5 7.83 25.72 -18.10
N LYS A 6 6.61 25.95 -17.65
CA LYS A 6 6.21 27.24 -17.09
C LYS A 6 5.18 27.07 -15.99
N LEU A 7 5.38 27.77 -14.88
CA LEU A 7 4.41 27.90 -13.80
C LEU A 7 3.96 29.34 -13.69
N LYS A 8 2.66 29.58 -13.69
CA LYS A 8 2.06 30.90 -13.52
C LYS A 8 1.06 30.86 -12.37
N VAL A 9 1.11 31.87 -11.51
CA VAL A 9 0.21 31.99 -10.37
C VAL A 9 -0.42 33.39 -10.30
N LYS A 10 -1.65 33.44 -9.83
CA LYS A 10 -2.42 34.66 -9.61
C LYS A 10 -3.28 34.50 -8.37
N ASN A 11 -3.29 35.50 -7.50
CA ASN A 11 -4.03 35.48 -6.22
C ASN A 11 -3.77 34.20 -5.41
N PHE A 12 -2.54 33.75 -5.39
CA PHE A 12 -2.13 32.48 -4.79
C PHE A 12 -1.16 32.73 -3.64
N LEU A 13 -1.57 32.37 -2.41
CA LEU A 13 -0.81 32.59 -1.18
C LEU A 13 -0.36 34.06 -1.04
N SER A 14 0.94 34.34 -1.06
CA SER A 14 1.51 35.69 -0.95
C SER A 14 1.48 36.47 -2.27
N PHE A 15 1.22 35.84 -3.39
CA PHE A 15 1.16 36.46 -4.71
C PHE A 15 -0.20 37.11 -4.97
N GLY A 16 -0.17 38.34 -5.50
CA GLY A 16 -1.36 39.16 -5.69
C GLY A 16 -2.07 38.93 -7.02
N ASN A 17 -2.81 39.96 -7.46
CA ASN A 17 -3.62 39.90 -8.67
C ASN A 17 -2.81 40.00 -9.99
N ASN A 18 -1.56 40.39 -9.93
CA ASN A 18 -0.67 40.35 -11.08
C ASN A 18 -0.25 38.91 -11.34
N ASP A 19 -0.20 38.56 -12.61
CA ASP A 19 0.30 37.26 -13.03
C ASP A 19 1.80 37.19 -12.68
N THR A 20 2.18 36.20 -11.91
CA THR A 20 3.57 35.90 -11.58
C THR A 20 3.93 34.58 -12.25
N GLU A 21 4.91 34.61 -13.11
CA GLU A 21 5.35 33.43 -13.85
C GLU A 21 6.82 33.11 -13.62
N ILE A 22 7.15 31.85 -13.72
CA ILE A 22 8.50 31.30 -13.62
C ILE A 22 8.72 30.27 -14.72
N ASP A 23 9.81 30.47 -15.46
CA ASP A 23 10.30 29.49 -16.41
C ASP A 23 10.99 28.34 -15.67
N LEU A 24 10.62 27.11 -15.97
CA LEU A 24 11.11 25.89 -15.34
C LEU A 24 12.05 25.08 -16.26
N GLU A 25 12.22 25.47 -17.53
CA GLU A 25 12.89 24.66 -18.53
C GLU A 25 14.33 25.14 -18.83
N ASN A 26 14.57 26.45 -18.92
CA ASN A 26 15.74 26.95 -19.60
C ASN A 26 17.05 27.02 -18.76
N TYR A 27 16.98 26.87 -17.45
CA TYR A 27 18.14 27.02 -16.57
C TYR A 27 18.38 25.80 -15.71
N LYS A 28 19.62 25.28 -15.76
CA LYS A 28 19.97 24.04 -15.05
C LYS A 28 20.03 24.24 -13.53
N LEU A 29 20.69 25.29 -13.07
CA LEU A 29 20.81 25.59 -11.65
C LEU A 29 20.22 26.97 -11.35
N ASN A 30 19.18 26.98 -10.52
CA ASN A 30 18.46 28.19 -10.15
C ASN A 30 18.54 28.38 -8.63
N LEU A 31 18.96 29.54 -8.19
CA LEU A 31 18.89 29.94 -6.79
C LEU A 31 17.65 30.80 -6.55
N VAL A 32 16.86 30.45 -5.53
CA VAL A 32 15.68 31.22 -5.12
C VAL A 32 15.90 31.74 -3.72
N THR A 33 16.04 33.06 -3.60
CA THR A 33 16.27 33.76 -2.32
C THR A 33 15.08 34.66 -1.97
N GLY A 34 15.18 35.28 -0.82
CA GLY A 34 14.21 36.26 -0.32
C GLY A 34 13.97 36.11 1.17
N SER A 35 13.38 37.11 1.78
CA SER A 35 13.11 37.14 3.21
C SER A 35 12.15 36.02 3.66
N ASN A 36 12.16 35.72 4.97
CA ASN A 36 11.22 34.74 5.52
C ASN A 36 9.78 35.19 5.29
N GLY A 37 8.94 34.25 4.81
CA GLY A 37 7.55 34.54 4.46
C GLY A 37 7.37 35.35 3.17
N ALA A 38 8.41 35.56 2.36
CA ALA A 38 8.30 36.21 1.05
C ALA A 38 7.54 35.34 0.03
N GLY A 39 7.45 34.02 0.24
CA GLY A 39 6.70 33.15 -0.66
C GLY A 39 7.55 32.25 -1.56
N LYS A 40 8.84 32.08 -1.26
CA LYS A 40 9.80 31.26 -2.02
C LYS A 40 9.24 29.84 -2.27
N SER A 41 9.04 29.07 -1.19
CA SER A 41 8.48 27.71 -1.27
C SER A 41 7.00 27.71 -1.73
N SER A 42 6.27 28.82 -1.47
CA SER A 42 4.87 28.96 -1.90
C SER A 42 4.71 28.94 -3.40
N LEU A 43 5.61 29.57 -4.15
CA LEU A 43 5.53 29.61 -5.61
C LEU A 43 5.78 28.22 -6.20
N LEU A 44 6.96 27.66 -5.96
CA LEU A 44 7.39 26.43 -6.60
C LEU A 44 6.68 25.20 -6.01
N VAL A 45 6.76 25.02 -4.69
CA VAL A 45 6.30 23.78 -4.06
C VAL A 45 4.77 23.69 -4.04
N GLU A 46 4.12 24.76 -3.53
CA GLU A 46 2.65 24.76 -3.44
C GLU A 46 2.01 24.95 -4.81
N GLY A 47 2.58 25.79 -5.67
CA GLY A 47 2.06 26.03 -7.01
C GLY A 47 2.04 24.77 -7.86
N LEU A 48 3.17 24.06 -7.93
CA LEU A 48 3.27 22.79 -8.67
C LEU A 48 2.33 21.73 -8.10
N THR A 49 2.34 21.56 -6.78
CA THR A 49 1.52 20.53 -6.14
C THR A 49 0.03 20.81 -6.32
N TYR A 50 -0.38 22.07 -6.15
CA TYR A 50 -1.76 22.45 -6.36
C TYR A 50 -2.19 22.30 -7.81
N ALA A 51 -1.37 22.72 -8.77
CA ALA A 51 -1.68 22.56 -10.19
C ALA A 51 -1.91 21.09 -10.56
N LEU A 52 -0.99 20.20 -10.19
CA LEU A 52 -1.02 18.78 -10.59
C LEU A 52 -2.04 17.96 -9.80
N PHE A 53 -2.14 18.15 -8.49
CA PHE A 53 -2.89 17.26 -7.61
C PHE A 53 -4.13 17.91 -6.96
N GLY A 54 -4.30 19.22 -7.08
CA GLY A 54 -5.42 19.94 -6.48
C GLY A 54 -5.43 19.99 -4.96
N GLN A 55 -4.27 19.69 -4.36
CA GLN A 55 -4.05 19.66 -2.92
C GLN A 55 -2.81 20.49 -2.57
N PRO A 56 -2.75 21.08 -1.37
CA PRO A 56 -1.53 21.73 -0.90
C PRO A 56 -0.43 20.70 -0.62
N PHE A 57 0.82 21.13 -0.70
CA PHE A 57 1.97 20.33 -0.27
C PHE A 57 2.02 20.22 1.26
N ARG A 58 1.79 21.36 1.94
CA ARG A 58 1.74 21.46 3.40
C ARG A 58 0.40 20.94 3.92
N ASP A 59 0.36 20.61 5.21
CA ASP A 59 -0.87 20.21 5.90
C ASP A 59 -1.74 21.44 6.24
N ILE A 60 -2.27 22.05 5.19
CA ILE A 60 -3.18 23.21 5.26
C ILE A 60 -4.45 22.92 4.45
N LYS A 61 -5.53 23.62 4.77
CA LYS A 61 -6.76 23.49 3.98
C LYS A 61 -6.62 24.12 2.60
N LYS A 62 -7.20 23.50 1.58
CA LYS A 62 -7.18 23.97 0.19
C LYS A 62 -7.56 25.45 0.04
N GLY A 63 -8.56 25.93 0.79
CA GLY A 63 -8.98 27.32 0.78
C GLY A 63 -7.92 28.32 1.27
N GLN A 64 -6.92 27.87 2.03
CA GLN A 64 -5.82 28.72 2.50
C GLN A 64 -4.75 28.99 1.43
N LEU A 65 -4.86 28.33 0.26
CA LEU A 65 -4.02 28.63 -0.90
C LEU A 65 -4.43 29.92 -1.61
N ILE A 66 -5.64 30.39 -1.40
CA ILE A 66 -6.12 31.65 -1.97
C ILE A 66 -5.39 32.81 -1.26
N ASN A 67 -4.99 33.82 -2.01
CA ASN A 67 -4.43 35.02 -1.40
C ASN A 67 -5.45 35.64 -0.42
N PHE A 68 -5.07 35.76 0.84
CA PHE A 68 -5.97 36.16 1.93
C PHE A 68 -6.43 37.61 1.85
N ILE A 69 -5.73 38.47 1.09
CA ILE A 69 -6.08 39.88 0.90
C ILE A 69 -7.18 39.99 -0.17
N ASN A 70 -6.97 39.35 -1.30
CA ASN A 70 -7.88 39.43 -2.44
C ASN A 70 -9.04 38.45 -2.33
N ASP A 71 -8.86 37.32 -1.68
CA ASP A 71 -9.80 36.24 -1.38
C ASP A 71 -10.69 35.80 -2.56
N LYS A 72 -10.21 35.97 -3.78
CA LYS A 72 -10.94 35.63 -5.02
C LYS A 72 -9.98 35.41 -6.18
N ASN A 73 -10.49 34.76 -7.22
CA ASN A 73 -9.84 34.58 -8.52
C ASN A 73 -8.41 34.02 -8.38
N SER A 74 -8.24 33.02 -7.50
CA SER A 74 -6.97 32.32 -7.40
C SER A 74 -6.82 31.35 -8.56
N VAL A 75 -5.77 31.47 -9.34
CA VAL A 75 -5.46 30.64 -10.50
C VAL A 75 -4.01 30.22 -10.46
N VAL A 76 -3.78 28.96 -10.77
CA VAL A 76 -2.46 28.39 -11.03
C VAL A 76 -2.51 27.71 -12.39
N GLU A 77 -1.58 28.08 -13.26
CA GLU A 77 -1.40 27.47 -14.57
C GLU A 77 -0.03 26.78 -14.61
N LEU A 78 0.01 25.59 -15.14
CA LEU A 78 1.25 24.82 -15.31
C LEU A 78 1.30 24.26 -16.73
N GLU A 79 2.36 24.60 -17.43
CA GLU A 79 2.67 24.04 -18.74
C GLU A 79 3.80 23.01 -18.61
N PHE A 80 3.59 21.85 -19.21
CA PHE A 80 4.55 20.76 -19.21
C PHE A 80 4.38 19.91 -20.46
N SER A 81 5.37 19.09 -20.77
CA SER A 81 5.27 18.11 -21.85
C SER A 81 5.60 16.72 -21.33
N ILE A 82 5.00 15.71 -21.94
CA ILE A 82 5.29 14.30 -21.71
C ILE A 82 5.58 13.68 -23.08
N SER A 83 6.81 13.23 -23.27
CA SER A 83 7.29 12.78 -24.58
C SER A 83 7.08 13.85 -25.66
N SER A 84 6.22 13.63 -26.63
CA SER A 84 5.89 14.57 -27.71
C SER A 84 4.67 15.44 -27.43
N ASP A 85 3.86 15.11 -26.41
CA ASP A 85 2.62 15.81 -26.12
C ASP A 85 2.86 16.99 -25.19
N SER A 86 2.29 18.13 -25.53
CA SER A 86 2.24 19.32 -24.67
C SER A 86 0.98 19.34 -23.84
N TYR A 87 1.11 19.65 -22.57
CA TYR A 87 0.00 19.74 -21.64
C TYR A 87 -0.01 21.10 -20.93
N LYS A 88 -1.24 21.58 -20.67
CA LYS A 88 -1.47 22.77 -19.85
C LYS A 88 -2.58 22.49 -18.86
N ILE A 89 -2.28 22.62 -17.56
CA ILE A 89 -3.28 22.54 -16.49
C ILE A 89 -3.57 23.94 -16.00
N ILE A 90 -4.86 24.29 -15.92
CA ILE A 90 -5.35 25.50 -15.29
C ILE A 90 -6.24 25.09 -14.10
N ARG A 91 -5.85 25.54 -12.93
CA ARG A 91 -6.58 25.22 -11.71
C ARG A 91 -6.87 26.50 -10.91
N GLY A 92 -8.12 26.68 -10.51
CA GLY A 92 -8.54 27.88 -9.79
C GLY A 92 -9.43 27.60 -8.59
N GLN A 93 -9.52 28.64 -7.75
CA GLN A 93 -10.49 28.70 -6.65
C GLN A 93 -11.16 30.07 -6.65
N LYS A 94 -12.46 30.08 -6.34
CA LYS A 94 -13.30 31.27 -6.34
C LYS A 94 -13.22 32.10 -7.65
N PRO A 95 -13.64 31.49 -8.82
CA PRO A 95 -14.39 30.25 -8.99
C PRO A 95 -13.53 28.99 -9.02
N ASN A 96 -14.16 27.82 -8.80
CA ASN A 96 -13.51 26.52 -9.02
C ASN A 96 -13.29 26.31 -10.52
N ILE A 97 -12.02 26.08 -10.89
CA ILE A 97 -11.61 25.79 -12.26
C ILE A 97 -10.70 24.57 -12.21
N LEU A 98 -10.92 23.64 -13.12
CA LEU A 98 -10.00 22.57 -13.45
C LEU A 98 -10.07 22.30 -14.93
N GLN A 99 -9.06 22.67 -15.67
CA GLN A 99 -8.97 22.47 -17.11
C GLN A 99 -7.63 21.81 -17.44
N LEU A 100 -7.68 20.82 -18.31
CA LEU A 100 -6.50 20.16 -18.85
C LEU A 100 -6.54 20.28 -20.38
N PHE A 101 -5.52 20.84 -20.94
CA PHE A 101 -5.31 20.91 -22.38
C PHE A 101 -4.21 19.91 -22.77
N LYS A 102 -4.39 19.26 -23.90
CA LYS A 102 -3.39 18.44 -24.57
C LYS A 102 -3.21 18.95 -25.98
N ASN A 103 -2.00 19.37 -26.34
CA ASN A 103 -1.67 19.97 -27.64
C ASN A 103 -2.65 21.12 -28.02
N ASP A 104 -2.94 21.99 -27.05
CA ASP A 104 -3.88 23.11 -27.11
C ASP A 104 -5.36 22.74 -27.23
N GLU A 105 -5.69 21.46 -27.23
CA GLU A 105 -7.07 20.99 -27.22
C GLU A 105 -7.53 20.70 -25.77
N LEU A 106 -8.70 21.25 -25.40
CA LEU A 106 -9.28 21.01 -24.07
C LEU A 106 -9.75 19.55 -23.96
N ILE A 107 -9.23 18.83 -22.97
CA ILE A 107 -9.72 17.50 -22.63
C ILE A 107 -11.04 17.66 -21.87
N PRO A 108 -12.13 17.02 -22.32
CA PRO A 108 -13.43 17.10 -21.65
C PRO A 108 -13.34 16.59 -20.21
N GLU A 109 -13.97 17.29 -19.28
CA GLU A 109 -14.09 16.80 -17.91
C GLU A 109 -14.87 15.47 -17.87
N SER A 110 -14.40 14.53 -17.07
CA SER A 110 -15.14 13.31 -16.74
C SER A 110 -16.34 13.62 -15.84
N ALA A 111 -17.18 12.62 -15.58
CA ALA A 111 -18.43 12.77 -14.83
C ALA A 111 -18.30 13.44 -13.45
N SER A 112 -17.09 13.45 -12.86
CA SER A 112 -16.81 14.19 -11.63
C SER A 112 -15.39 14.76 -11.63
N VAL A 113 -15.18 15.86 -10.90
CA VAL A 113 -13.85 16.45 -10.65
C VAL A 113 -12.89 15.45 -10.02
N LYS A 114 -13.40 14.51 -9.21
CA LYS A 114 -12.61 13.47 -8.58
C LYS A 114 -12.10 12.46 -9.61
N ASP A 115 -12.95 12.00 -10.49
CA ASP A 115 -12.59 11.05 -11.53
C ASP A 115 -11.62 11.69 -12.54
N PHE A 116 -11.82 12.96 -12.86
CA PHE A 116 -10.90 13.70 -13.72
C PHE A 116 -9.54 13.91 -13.05
N GLN A 117 -9.51 14.15 -11.74
CA GLN A 117 -8.25 14.21 -10.99
C GLN A 117 -7.54 12.83 -10.96
N GLU A 118 -8.28 11.75 -10.83
CA GLU A 118 -7.73 10.39 -10.89
C GLU A 118 -7.16 10.09 -12.29
N TYR A 119 -7.85 10.50 -13.36
CA TYR A 119 -7.36 10.43 -14.74
C TYR A 119 -6.03 11.19 -14.90
N ILE A 120 -5.93 12.43 -14.38
CA ILE A 120 -4.68 13.21 -14.43
C ILE A 120 -3.53 12.44 -13.75
N GLN A 121 -3.79 11.83 -12.59
CA GLN A 121 -2.74 11.14 -11.84
C GLN A 121 -2.35 9.79 -12.46
N SER A 122 -3.34 8.98 -12.89
CA SER A 122 -3.10 7.60 -13.35
C SER A 122 -2.70 7.53 -14.81
N GLU A 123 -3.33 8.32 -15.67
CA GLU A 123 -3.15 8.21 -17.13
C GLU A 123 -2.16 9.24 -17.68
N VAL A 124 -2.23 10.49 -17.19
CA VAL A 124 -1.37 11.56 -17.69
C VAL A 124 -0.02 11.55 -16.98
N LEU A 125 -0.02 11.71 -15.66
CA LEU A 125 1.22 11.84 -14.89
C LEU A 125 1.86 10.47 -14.56
N ARG A 126 1.04 9.44 -14.43
CA ARG A 126 1.43 8.11 -13.93
C ARG A 126 2.18 8.18 -12.60
N MET A 127 1.73 9.09 -11.75
CA MET A 127 2.41 9.42 -10.50
C MET A 127 1.42 9.85 -9.44
N SER A 128 1.59 9.34 -8.22
CA SER A 128 0.85 9.79 -7.05
C SER A 128 1.45 11.08 -6.47
N LEU A 129 0.67 11.81 -5.67
CA LEU A 129 1.17 12.95 -4.89
C LEU A 129 2.32 12.55 -3.96
N ALA A 130 2.24 11.34 -3.37
CA ALA A 130 3.30 10.84 -2.48
C ALA A 130 4.61 10.63 -3.25
N SER A 131 4.54 10.01 -4.44
CA SER A 131 5.70 9.82 -5.31
C SER A 131 6.27 11.16 -5.79
N PHE A 132 5.42 12.10 -6.21
CA PHE A 132 5.85 13.44 -6.59
C PHE A 132 6.63 14.14 -5.46
N LYS A 133 6.10 14.11 -4.24
CA LYS A 133 6.76 14.70 -3.08
C LYS A 133 8.16 14.09 -2.84
N GLN A 134 8.33 12.81 -3.09
CA GLN A 134 9.62 12.13 -2.87
C GLN A 134 10.61 12.27 -4.05
N LEU A 135 10.11 12.54 -5.25
CA LEU A 135 10.97 12.65 -6.45
C LEU A 135 11.35 14.08 -6.81
N VAL A 136 10.51 15.05 -6.48
CA VAL A 136 10.66 16.43 -6.98
C VAL A 136 11.02 17.43 -5.90
N VAL A 137 10.59 17.21 -4.67
CA VAL A 137 10.76 18.22 -3.60
C VAL A 137 11.45 17.60 -2.39
N LEU A 138 12.53 18.23 -1.92
CA LEU A 138 13.21 17.86 -0.68
C LEU A 138 13.42 19.11 0.20
N GLY A 139 13.27 18.96 1.50
CA GLY A 139 13.76 19.93 2.50
C GLY A 139 12.72 20.87 3.07
N THR A 140 11.47 20.89 2.59
CA THR A 140 10.44 21.75 3.19
C THR A 140 10.08 21.28 4.61
N ALA A 141 9.65 22.21 5.46
CA ALA A 141 9.27 21.94 6.85
C ALA A 141 8.18 20.84 7.02
N ASN A 142 7.41 20.55 5.95
CA ASN A 142 6.38 19.51 5.92
C ASN A 142 6.73 18.31 5.03
N PHE A 143 7.96 18.23 4.53
CA PHE A 143 8.45 17.05 3.85
C PHE A 143 8.78 15.98 4.88
N ILE A 144 8.17 14.80 4.73
CA ILE A 144 8.51 13.64 5.56
C ILE A 144 9.48 12.78 4.76
N PRO A 145 10.75 12.71 5.16
CA PRO A 145 11.74 11.86 4.52
C PRO A 145 11.30 10.40 4.48
N PHE A 146 11.75 9.67 3.48
CA PHE A 146 11.39 8.27 3.29
C PHE A 146 11.55 7.43 4.57
N MET A 147 12.65 7.61 5.30
CA MET A 147 12.92 6.86 6.52
C MET A 147 12.00 7.23 7.70
N GLN A 148 11.37 8.40 7.68
CA GLN A 148 10.41 8.83 8.69
C GLN A 148 8.97 8.41 8.38
N LEU A 149 8.71 7.92 7.17
CA LEU A 149 7.41 7.33 6.82
C LEU A 149 7.18 6.05 7.63
N SER A 150 5.91 5.76 7.95
CA SER A 150 5.55 4.45 8.49
C SER A 150 5.88 3.33 7.50
N SER A 151 6.14 2.12 7.99
CA SER A 151 6.47 0.97 7.12
C SER A 151 5.43 0.72 6.03
N ALA A 152 4.14 0.92 6.34
CA ALA A 152 3.07 0.80 5.35
C ALA A 152 3.15 1.88 4.26
N ASN A 153 3.45 3.14 4.64
CA ASN A 153 3.59 4.24 3.68
C ASN A 153 4.87 4.11 2.85
N ARG A 154 5.98 3.64 3.44
CA ARG A 154 7.21 3.31 2.69
C ARG A 154 6.94 2.27 1.62
N ARG A 155 6.26 1.17 2.00
CA ARG A 155 5.90 0.09 1.07
C ARG A 155 5.00 0.59 -0.06
N LYS A 156 3.94 1.34 0.26
CA LYS A 156 3.04 1.92 -0.74
C LYS A 156 3.77 2.84 -1.71
N LEU A 157 4.67 3.69 -1.20
CA LEU A 157 5.49 4.57 -2.03
C LEU A 157 6.39 3.76 -2.99
N VAL A 158 7.03 2.71 -2.47
CA VAL A 158 7.87 1.83 -3.29
C VAL A 158 7.05 1.07 -4.32
N ASP A 159 5.85 0.58 -3.96
CA ASP A 159 4.92 -0.05 -4.90
C ASP A 159 4.58 0.90 -6.06
N ASP A 160 4.36 2.18 -5.77
CA ASP A 160 4.11 3.21 -6.77
C ASP A 160 5.36 3.46 -7.64
N LEU A 161 6.54 3.62 -7.02
CA LEU A 161 7.79 3.93 -7.72
C LEU A 161 8.31 2.77 -8.59
N LEU A 162 8.09 1.53 -8.15
CA LEU A 162 8.45 0.33 -8.90
C LEU A 162 7.36 -0.12 -9.88
N ASP A 163 6.25 0.64 -10.00
CA ASP A 163 5.07 0.32 -10.82
C ASP A 163 4.49 -1.08 -10.54
N VAL A 164 4.65 -1.57 -9.30
CA VAL A 164 4.10 -2.85 -8.85
C VAL A 164 2.72 -2.72 -8.22
N SER A 165 2.19 -1.52 -8.13
CA SER A 165 0.82 -1.23 -7.69
C SER A 165 -0.22 -1.90 -8.59
N ILE A 166 0.13 -2.22 -9.85
CA ILE A 166 -0.69 -3.00 -10.77
C ILE A 166 -1.12 -4.34 -10.18
N PHE A 167 -0.24 -5.03 -9.43
CA PHE A 167 -0.58 -6.29 -8.79
C PHE A 167 -1.65 -6.13 -7.71
N THR A 168 -1.70 -4.98 -7.03
CA THR A 168 -2.77 -4.65 -6.08
C THR A 168 -4.11 -4.47 -6.78
N LYS A 169 -4.12 -3.77 -7.93
CA LYS A 169 -5.31 -3.62 -8.77
C LYS A 169 -5.78 -4.96 -9.32
N MET A 170 -4.84 -5.79 -9.78
CA MET A 170 -5.14 -7.16 -10.24
C MET A 170 -5.77 -8.02 -9.13
N ASP A 171 -5.24 -7.95 -7.90
CA ASP A 171 -5.82 -8.68 -6.76
C ASP A 171 -7.23 -8.20 -6.42
N GLN A 172 -7.47 -6.88 -6.45
CA GLN A 172 -8.81 -6.31 -6.24
C GLN A 172 -9.81 -6.81 -7.30
N LEU A 173 -9.44 -6.77 -8.58
CA LEU A 173 -10.27 -7.29 -9.67
C LEU A 173 -10.49 -8.80 -9.53
N ASN A 174 -9.45 -9.55 -9.21
CA ASN A 174 -9.54 -10.99 -9.00
C ASN A 174 -10.46 -11.36 -7.83
N LYS A 175 -10.41 -10.63 -6.73
CA LYS A 175 -11.34 -10.77 -5.59
C LYS A 175 -12.78 -10.46 -5.98
N GLY A 176 -12.99 -9.43 -6.83
CA GLY A 176 -14.29 -9.14 -7.42
C GLY A 176 -14.83 -10.32 -8.21
N SER A 177 -14.02 -10.87 -9.12
CA SER A 177 -14.39 -12.03 -9.92
C SER A 177 -14.66 -13.29 -9.08
N ILE A 178 -13.88 -13.54 -8.02
CA ILE A 178 -14.14 -14.63 -7.08
C ILE A 178 -15.52 -14.48 -6.41
N LYS A 179 -15.88 -13.25 -6.06
CA LYS A 179 -17.20 -12.96 -5.47
C LYS A 179 -18.33 -13.25 -6.47
N GLU A 180 -18.17 -12.84 -7.72
CA GLU A 180 -19.13 -13.11 -8.80
C GLU A 180 -19.28 -14.61 -9.06
N ILE A 181 -18.17 -15.35 -9.16
CA ILE A 181 -18.17 -16.80 -9.33
C ILE A 181 -18.89 -17.48 -8.17
N ASN A 182 -18.63 -17.06 -6.92
CA ASN A 182 -19.34 -17.61 -5.77
C ASN A 182 -20.86 -17.39 -5.85
N GLN A 183 -21.29 -16.23 -6.31
CA GLN A 183 -22.69 -15.93 -6.53
C GLN A 183 -23.30 -16.85 -7.60
N GLN A 184 -22.63 -16.96 -8.76
CA GLN A 184 -23.05 -17.82 -9.86
C GLN A 184 -23.12 -19.30 -9.43
N MET A 185 -22.14 -19.77 -8.67
CA MET A 185 -22.15 -21.14 -8.12
C MET A 185 -23.33 -21.38 -7.20
N ASN A 186 -23.68 -20.42 -6.35
CA ASN A 186 -24.82 -20.53 -5.45
C ASN A 186 -26.15 -20.52 -6.21
N GLU A 187 -26.31 -19.61 -7.17
CA GLU A 187 -27.51 -19.56 -8.03
C GLU A 187 -27.67 -20.86 -8.83
N ASN A 188 -26.58 -21.38 -9.37
CA ASN A 188 -26.57 -22.64 -10.10
C ASN A 188 -26.93 -23.81 -9.20
N LEU A 189 -26.41 -23.84 -7.97
CA LEU A 189 -26.75 -24.90 -6.99
C LEU A 189 -28.24 -24.90 -6.66
N ILE A 190 -28.86 -23.75 -6.49
CA ILE A 190 -30.29 -23.62 -6.26
C ILE A 190 -31.08 -24.19 -7.46
N LYS A 191 -30.70 -23.80 -8.69
CA LYS A 191 -31.33 -24.29 -9.92
C LYS A 191 -31.17 -25.81 -10.05
N LEU A 192 -29.98 -26.32 -9.78
CA LEU A 192 -29.65 -27.73 -9.85
C LEU A 192 -30.51 -28.55 -8.87
N ASN A 193 -30.65 -28.07 -7.64
CA ASN A 193 -31.52 -28.70 -6.64
C ASN A 193 -33.00 -28.68 -7.06
N SER A 194 -33.45 -27.57 -7.65
CA SER A 194 -34.82 -27.47 -8.19
C SER A 194 -35.07 -28.47 -9.31
N LEU A 195 -34.16 -28.52 -10.32
CA LEU A 195 -34.31 -29.47 -11.44
C LEU A 195 -34.17 -30.92 -10.99
N LYS A 196 -33.30 -31.25 -10.03
CA LYS A 196 -33.21 -32.58 -9.45
C LYS A 196 -34.48 -32.98 -8.71
N SER A 197 -35.13 -32.04 -8.02
CA SER A 197 -36.43 -32.25 -7.40
C SER A 197 -37.52 -32.50 -8.44
N GLU A 198 -37.53 -31.71 -9.51
CA GLU A 198 -38.46 -31.87 -10.64
C GLU A 198 -38.26 -33.20 -11.37
N LEU A 199 -37.00 -33.57 -11.67
CA LEU A 199 -36.63 -34.83 -12.28
C LEU A 199 -37.13 -36.03 -11.43
N THR A 200 -37.00 -35.88 -10.10
CA THR A 200 -37.54 -36.90 -9.18
C THR A 200 -39.02 -37.04 -9.32
N ALA A 201 -39.77 -35.91 -9.37
CA ALA A 201 -41.22 -35.92 -9.54
C ALA A 201 -41.63 -36.59 -10.87
N TYR A 202 -41.00 -36.22 -11.98
CA TYR A 202 -41.26 -36.82 -13.29
C TYR A 202 -40.87 -38.31 -13.37
N THR A 203 -39.74 -38.66 -12.75
CA THR A 203 -39.32 -40.07 -12.68
C THR A 203 -40.30 -40.90 -11.86
N LEU A 204 -40.84 -40.33 -10.78
CA LEU A 204 -41.91 -40.96 -10.01
C LEU A 204 -43.19 -41.12 -10.87
N LEU A 205 -43.57 -40.05 -11.58
CA LEU A 205 -44.72 -40.11 -12.49
C LEU A 205 -44.56 -41.17 -13.58
N LEU A 206 -43.36 -41.31 -14.16
CA LEU A 206 -43.09 -42.36 -15.16
C LEU A 206 -43.19 -43.76 -14.57
N LYS A 207 -42.61 -43.93 -13.37
CA LYS A 207 -42.72 -45.21 -12.65
C LYS A 207 -44.16 -45.49 -12.28
N GLU A 208 -44.92 -44.50 -11.86
CA GLU A 208 -46.36 -44.62 -11.63
C GLU A 208 -47.12 -45.11 -12.85
N LYS A 209 -46.76 -44.62 -14.05
CA LYS A 209 -47.38 -45.01 -15.32
C LYS A 209 -46.95 -46.38 -15.84
N ASN A 210 -45.70 -46.82 -15.53
CA ASN A 210 -45.16 -48.08 -16.06
C ASN A 210 -45.43 -49.34 -15.20
N ASN A 211 -45.84 -49.17 -13.93
CA ASN A 211 -45.98 -50.28 -12.98
C ASN A 211 -47.42 -50.80 -12.85
N SER A 212 -48.18 -50.91 -13.92
CA SER A 212 -49.42 -51.70 -13.94
C SER A 212 -49.21 -53.22 -14.06
N VAL A 213 -47.94 -53.68 -13.98
CA VAL A 213 -47.58 -55.06 -14.05
C VAL A 213 -46.56 -55.47 -12.99
N PHE A 214 -46.99 -56.10 -11.97
CA PHE A 214 -46.32 -57.04 -11.05
C PHE A 214 -45.28 -56.59 -10.01
N SER A 215 -45.70 -56.78 -8.76
CA SER A 215 -45.11 -57.74 -7.78
C SER A 215 -43.58 -57.54 -7.54
N ASP A 216 -43.28 -56.73 -6.66
CA ASP A 216 -42.29 -57.05 -5.63
C ASP A 216 -42.37 -56.07 -4.48
N LYS A 217 -43.54 -55.99 -3.89
CA LYS A 217 -43.79 -55.12 -2.73
C LYS A 217 -42.84 -55.49 -1.58
N GLU A 218 -42.47 -56.72 -1.46
CA GLU A 218 -41.55 -57.21 -0.42
C GLU A 218 -40.08 -56.80 -0.69
N GLN A 219 -39.64 -56.83 -1.95
CA GLN A 219 -38.29 -56.35 -2.33
C GLN A 219 -38.16 -54.82 -2.24
N LEU A 220 -39.23 -54.13 -2.56
CA LEU A 220 -39.26 -52.63 -2.41
C LEU A 220 -39.27 -52.22 -0.93
N GLU A 221 -39.97 -52.97 -0.08
CA GLU A 221 -39.95 -52.76 1.38
C GLU A 221 -38.56 -53.04 1.98
N GLN A 222 -37.86 -54.06 1.55
CA GLN A 222 -36.50 -54.36 1.98
C GLN A 222 -35.54 -53.24 1.53
N LYS A 223 -35.59 -52.83 0.27
CA LYS A 223 -34.76 -51.71 -0.22
C LYS A 223 -35.05 -50.41 0.50
N LEU A 224 -36.29 -50.12 0.83
CA LEU A 224 -36.66 -48.95 1.60
C LEU A 224 -36.06 -48.97 3.02
N ILE A 225 -36.08 -50.13 3.66
CA ILE A 225 -35.47 -50.32 4.99
C ILE A 225 -33.96 -50.09 4.93
N GLU A 226 -33.27 -50.71 3.95
CA GLU A 226 -31.82 -50.53 3.77
C GLU A 226 -31.44 -49.05 3.54
N LYS A 227 -32.19 -48.36 2.67
CA LYS A 227 -31.93 -46.93 2.39
C LYS A 227 -32.24 -46.02 3.57
N LYS A 228 -33.26 -46.32 4.38
CA LYS A 228 -33.54 -45.61 5.64
C LYS A 228 -32.42 -45.79 6.66
N ILE A 229 -31.86 -46.99 6.76
CA ILE A 229 -30.71 -47.26 7.64
C ILE A 229 -29.50 -46.45 7.15
N PHE A 230 -29.20 -46.48 5.84
CA PHE A 230 -28.10 -45.74 5.25
C PHE A 230 -28.22 -44.20 5.45
N ALA A 231 -29.41 -43.65 5.22
CA ALA A 231 -29.65 -42.22 5.47
C ALA A 231 -29.45 -41.86 6.96
N LYS A 232 -29.85 -42.74 7.88
CA LYS A 232 -29.64 -42.53 9.31
C LYS A 232 -28.17 -42.55 9.69
N GLU A 233 -27.37 -43.43 9.09
CA GLU A 233 -25.91 -43.49 9.29
C GLU A 233 -25.21 -42.22 8.77
N LEU A 234 -25.61 -41.72 7.59
CA LEU A 234 -25.09 -40.49 7.04
C LEU A 234 -25.43 -39.29 7.93
N LEU A 235 -26.66 -39.23 8.44
CA LEU A 235 -27.09 -38.15 9.35
C LEU A 235 -26.30 -38.16 10.66
N SER A 236 -25.99 -39.33 11.21
CA SER A 236 -25.14 -39.45 12.40
C SER A 236 -23.74 -38.87 12.12
N LYS A 237 -23.13 -39.27 11.00
CA LYS A 237 -21.80 -38.77 10.60
C LYS A 237 -21.79 -37.25 10.37
N ILE A 238 -22.84 -36.70 9.76
CA ILE A 238 -23.01 -35.26 9.56
C ILE A 238 -23.08 -34.53 10.91
N ASN A 239 -23.87 -35.06 11.85
CA ASN A 239 -24.00 -34.44 13.17
C ASN A 239 -22.71 -34.47 13.97
N GLU A 240 -21.99 -35.60 13.95
CA GLU A 240 -20.67 -35.69 14.58
C GLU A 240 -19.68 -34.68 13.99
N LEU A 241 -19.70 -34.52 12.66
CA LEU A 241 -18.82 -33.59 11.97
C LEU A 241 -19.22 -32.14 12.26
N LYS A 242 -20.51 -31.83 12.33
CA LYS A 242 -21.01 -30.49 12.71
C LYS A 242 -20.54 -30.08 14.09
N VAL A 243 -20.59 -30.98 15.06
CA VAL A 243 -20.09 -30.70 16.42
C VAL A 243 -18.60 -30.39 16.40
N LYS A 244 -17.82 -31.15 15.61
CA LYS A 244 -16.38 -30.89 15.45
C LYS A 244 -16.11 -29.52 14.79
N VAL A 245 -16.85 -29.21 13.72
CA VAL A 245 -16.76 -27.91 13.02
C VAL A 245 -17.11 -26.74 13.95
N GLU A 246 -18.18 -26.90 14.72
CA GLU A 246 -18.61 -25.87 15.68
C GLU A 246 -17.56 -25.67 16.79
N ALA A 247 -17.04 -26.76 17.35
CA ALA A 247 -15.98 -26.72 18.35
C ALA A 247 -14.72 -26.02 17.80
N LEU A 248 -14.26 -26.38 16.60
CA LEU A 248 -13.11 -25.75 15.95
C LEU A 248 -13.38 -24.28 15.64
N THR A 249 -14.58 -23.94 15.17
CA THR A 249 -14.98 -22.56 14.86
C THR A 249 -14.96 -21.68 16.11
N ASN A 250 -15.43 -22.19 17.24
CA ASN A 250 -15.42 -21.48 18.51
C ASN A 250 -14.01 -21.29 19.05
N LEU A 251 -13.13 -22.28 18.88
CA LEU A 251 -11.72 -22.19 19.24
C LEU A 251 -10.95 -21.17 18.38
N ILE A 252 -11.35 -21.04 17.10
CA ILE A 252 -10.75 -20.08 16.16
C ILE A 252 -11.21 -18.64 16.44
N LYS A 253 -12.49 -18.44 16.74
CA LYS A 253 -13.06 -17.10 17.04
C LYS A 253 -12.56 -16.48 18.34
N ALA A 254 -12.05 -17.26 19.26
CA ALA A 254 -11.63 -16.79 20.57
C ALA A 254 -10.26 -16.09 20.59
N ASN A 255 -9.45 -16.15 19.53
CA ASN A 255 -8.06 -15.69 19.58
C ASN A 255 -7.72 -14.71 18.46
N ASP A 256 -7.62 -13.45 18.80
CA ASP A 256 -7.02 -12.43 17.91
C ASP A 256 -5.48 -12.40 18.07
N VAL A 257 -4.89 -13.56 17.76
CA VAL A 257 -3.46 -13.85 17.99
C VAL A 257 -2.57 -12.91 17.16
N VAL A 258 -2.99 -12.55 15.94
CA VAL A 258 -2.20 -11.72 15.03
C VAL A 258 -2.08 -10.27 15.53
N GLU A 259 -3.16 -9.72 16.09
CA GLU A 259 -3.11 -8.38 16.66
C GLU A 259 -2.28 -8.35 17.95
N THR A 260 -2.33 -9.43 18.72
CA THR A 260 -1.54 -9.57 19.94
C THR A 260 -0.05 -9.67 19.64
N ILE A 261 0.35 -10.40 18.59
CA ILE A 261 1.74 -10.46 18.14
C ILE A 261 2.23 -9.06 17.76
N LYS A 262 1.48 -8.31 16.95
CA LYS A 262 1.87 -6.95 16.56
C LYS A 262 2.05 -6.01 17.76
N LYS A 263 1.19 -6.13 18.77
CA LYS A 263 1.32 -5.34 20.02
C LYS A 263 2.57 -5.72 20.80
N LEU A 264 2.87 -7.00 20.90
CA LEU A 264 4.06 -7.50 21.60
C LEU A 264 5.36 -7.17 20.86
N ASP A 265 5.39 -7.26 19.53
CA ASP A 265 6.54 -6.87 18.72
C ASP A 265 6.86 -5.38 18.87
N ASN A 266 5.83 -4.53 18.89
CA ASN A 266 6.01 -3.11 19.18
C ASN A 266 6.60 -2.88 20.58
N VAL A 267 6.10 -3.59 21.58
CA VAL A 267 6.63 -3.48 22.97
C VAL A 267 8.07 -3.99 23.03
N SER A 268 8.38 -5.10 22.37
CA SER A 268 9.74 -5.65 22.29
C SER A 268 10.71 -4.65 21.66
N SER A 269 10.31 -4.01 20.56
CA SER A 269 11.12 -3.01 19.86
C SER A 269 11.39 -1.78 20.74
N VAL A 270 10.38 -1.31 21.48
CA VAL A 270 10.52 -0.18 22.42
C VAL A 270 11.47 -0.52 23.57
N LEU A 271 11.34 -1.72 24.14
CA LEU A 271 12.21 -2.17 25.24
C LEU A 271 13.67 -2.32 24.78
N ALA A 272 13.88 -2.92 23.60
CA ALA A 272 15.22 -3.07 23.01
C ALA A 272 15.89 -1.70 22.79
N ASN A 273 15.15 -0.72 22.26
CA ASN A 273 15.66 0.63 22.07
C ASN A 273 16.03 1.30 23.43
N ARG A 274 15.20 1.13 24.45
CA ARG A 274 15.48 1.70 25.79
C ARG A 274 16.72 1.08 26.42
N ILE A 275 16.86 -0.23 26.32
CA ILE A 275 18.05 -0.96 26.82
C ILE A 275 19.29 -0.41 26.13
N THR A 276 19.25 -0.26 24.78
CA THR A 276 20.38 0.25 23.98
C THR A 276 20.75 1.67 24.41
N VAL A 277 19.77 2.56 24.53
CA VAL A 277 19.98 3.96 24.94
C VAL A 277 20.56 4.04 26.34
N ASN A 278 20.04 3.25 27.28
CA ASN A 278 20.52 3.27 28.66
C ASN A 278 21.90 2.64 28.80
N THR A 279 22.22 1.61 28.01
CA THR A 279 23.57 1.01 27.94
C THR A 279 24.59 2.04 27.45
N GLN A 280 24.21 2.82 26.40
CA GLN A 280 25.07 3.89 25.90
C GLN A 280 25.30 5.00 26.93
N LYS A 281 24.26 5.37 27.70
CA LYS A 281 24.39 6.35 28.78
C LYS A 281 25.36 5.88 29.87
N ILE A 282 25.37 4.60 30.21
CA ILE A 282 26.35 4.02 31.16
C ILE A 282 27.75 4.22 30.61
N GLN A 283 27.96 3.84 29.34
CA GLN A 283 29.29 3.95 28.71
C GLN A 283 29.77 5.40 28.68
N GLU A 284 28.91 6.33 28.29
CA GLU A 284 29.25 7.77 28.27
C GLU A 284 29.52 8.33 29.70
N THR A 285 28.81 7.81 30.71
CA THR A 285 29.02 8.20 32.10
C THR A 285 30.33 7.63 32.66
N CYS A 286 30.81 6.49 32.15
CA CYS A 286 32.09 5.90 32.50
C CYS A 286 33.28 6.66 31.90
N GLU A 287 33.11 7.18 30.66
CA GLU A 287 34.20 7.78 29.89
C GLU A 287 34.42 9.26 30.17
N LYS A 288 33.45 9.97 30.75
CA LYS A 288 33.52 11.43 30.94
C LYS A 288 33.56 11.82 32.41
N ASP A 289 34.43 12.76 32.74
CA ASP A 289 34.59 13.29 34.09
C ASP A 289 33.58 14.36 34.47
N PHE A 290 32.71 14.76 33.54
CA PHE A 290 31.75 15.84 33.73
C PHE A 290 30.34 15.38 33.30
N CYS A 291 29.32 15.78 34.05
CA CYS A 291 27.92 15.51 33.73
C CYS A 291 27.51 16.16 32.42
N LEU A 292 26.96 15.38 31.50
CA LEU A 292 26.51 15.86 30.19
C LEU A 292 25.39 16.89 30.26
N SER A 293 24.58 16.87 31.34
CA SER A 293 23.44 17.77 31.51
C SER A 293 23.79 19.06 32.24
N CYS A 294 24.68 19.06 33.23
CA CYS A 294 25.01 20.24 34.04
C CYS A 294 26.47 20.66 34.02
N GLN A 295 27.32 19.96 33.29
CA GLN A 295 28.78 20.21 33.12
C GLN A 295 29.59 20.25 34.44
N GLN A 296 29.06 19.77 35.53
CA GLN A 296 29.77 19.65 36.77
C GLN A 296 30.61 18.36 36.79
N LYS A 297 31.75 18.42 37.51
CA LYS A 297 32.63 17.26 37.68
C LYS A 297 31.92 16.20 38.53
N ILE A 298 31.86 14.99 38.02
CA ILE A 298 31.17 13.88 38.69
C ILE A 298 32.19 13.18 39.58
N SER A 299 31.86 13.04 40.88
CA SER A 299 32.67 12.21 41.81
C SER A 299 32.46 10.71 41.51
N GLU A 300 33.41 9.89 41.89
CA GLU A 300 33.29 8.43 41.70
C GLU A 300 32.03 7.86 42.39
N GLU A 301 31.67 8.38 43.55
CA GLU A 301 30.43 7.97 44.23
C GLU A 301 29.17 8.36 43.47
N GLN A 302 29.13 9.57 42.92
CA GLN A 302 28.02 10.02 42.09
C GLN A 302 27.92 9.25 40.78
N ARG A 303 29.08 8.96 40.17
CA ARG A 303 29.17 8.12 38.95
C ARG A 303 28.61 6.73 39.20
N SER A 304 29.05 6.10 40.29
CA SER A 304 28.58 4.79 40.72
C SER A 304 27.09 4.76 41.02
N PHE A 305 26.54 5.83 41.62
CA PHE A 305 25.12 5.95 41.91
C PHE A 305 24.29 6.07 40.62
N ILE A 306 24.73 6.90 39.68
CA ILE A 306 24.07 7.09 38.37
C ILE A 306 24.08 5.78 37.58
N ILE A 307 25.25 5.11 37.52
CA ILE A 307 25.40 3.84 36.81
C ILE A 307 24.51 2.76 37.40
N LYS A 308 24.48 2.67 38.74
CA LYS A 308 23.57 1.71 39.43
C LYS A 308 22.10 1.97 39.10
N GLY A 309 21.69 3.24 39.08
CA GLY A 309 20.31 3.62 38.72
C GLY A 309 19.95 3.17 37.30
N ILE A 310 20.81 3.50 36.35
CA ILE A 310 20.57 3.13 34.94
C ILE A 310 20.68 1.61 34.75
N GLN A 311 21.60 0.93 35.47
CA GLN A 311 21.71 -0.52 35.41
C GLN A 311 20.43 -1.21 35.90
N LEU A 312 19.83 -0.69 36.96
CA LEU A 312 18.57 -1.20 37.46
C LEU A 312 17.42 -1.05 36.45
N GLU A 313 17.42 0.05 35.70
CA GLU A 313 16.47 0.23 34.59
C GLU A 313 16.72 -0.76 33.46
N ILE A 314 17.97 -0.96 33.08
CA ILE A 314 18.36 -1.96 32.07
C ILE A 314 17.93 -3.36 32.50
N ASP A 315 18.21 -3.73 33.74
CA ASP A 315 17.87 -5.05 34.28
C ASP A 315 16.34 -5.24 34.30
N ASN A 316 15.59 -4.19 34.66
CA ASN A 316 14.14 -4.22 34.66
C ASN A 316 13.57 -4.32 33.22
N ASP A 317 14.09 -3.52 32.30
CA ASP A 317 13.66 -3.57 30.91
C ASP A 317 14.13 -4.87 30.21
N THR A 318 15.29 -5.41 30.57
CA THR A 318 15.75 -6.72 30.12
C THR A 318 14.84 -7.84 30.62
N ASN A 319 14.46 -7.80 31.89
CA ASN A 319 13.50 -8.75 32.44
C ASN A 319 12.14 -8.68 31.74
N LYS A 320 11.66 -7.46 31.47
CA LYS A 320 10.40 -7.26 30.70
C LYS A 320 10.56 -7.75 29.26
N SER A 321 11.70 -7.48 28.63
CA SER A 321 12.00 -7.96 27.27
C SER A 321 11.99 -9.48 27.18
N ASN A 322 12.61 -10.15 28.17
CA ASN A 322 12.59 -11.61 28.25
C ASN A 322 11.15 -12.15 28.41
N GLN A 323 10.36 -11.51 29.29
CA GLN A 323 8.96 -11.88 29.47
C GLN A 323 8.12 -11.66 28.20
N VAL A 324 8.38 -10.58 27.46
CA VAL A 324 7.71 -10.33 26.17
C VAL A 324 8.15 -11.38 25.14
N GLN A 325 9.44 -11.73 25.11
CA GLN A 325 9.96 -12.75 24.21
C GLN A 325 9.39 -14.15 24.50
N GLU A 326 9.29 -14.51 25.80
CA GLU A 326 8.62 -15.75 26.18
C GLU A 326 7.14 -15.78 25.77
N LYS A 327 6.43 -14.64 25.97
CA LYS A 327 5.05 -14.51 25.50
C LYS A 327 4.95 -14.57 23.97
N LEU A 328 5.88 -13.92 23.25
CA LEU A 328 5.93 -13.99 21.78
C LEU A 328 6.12 -15.43 21.30
N ASN A 329 7.04 -16.16 21.90
CA ASN A 329 7.28 -17.55 21.55
C ASN A 329 6.04 -18.42 21.84
N SER A 330 5.39 -18.23 23.02
CA SER A 330 4.18 -18.97 23.33
C SER A 330 3.01 -18.65 22.37
N ILE A 331 2.89 -17.38 21.96
CA ILE A 331 1.85 -16.95 21.01
C ILE A 331 2.19 -17.39 19.57
N MET A 332 3.47 -17.50 19.22
CA MET A 332 3.88 -18.08 17.94
C MET A 332 3.51 -19.57 17.85
N ASP A 333 3.67 -20.31 18.95
CA ASP A 333 3.20 -21.70 19.02
C ASP A 333 1.65 -21.77 18.93
N GLU A 334 0.95 -20.84 19.59
CA GLU A 334 -0.50 -20.71 19.45
C GLU A 334 -0.91 -20.37 18.00
N LEU A 335 -0.18 -19.50 17.31
CA LEU A 335 -0.45 -19.18 15.91
C LEU A 335 -0.28 -20.41 14.99
N LYS A 336 0.72 -21.25 15.28
CA LYS A 336 0.91 -22.51 14.57
C LYS A 336 -0.28 -23.43 14.76
N ILE A 337 -0.70 -23.61 16.01
CA ILE A 337 -1.88 -24.40 16.36
C ILE A 337 -3.14 -23.81 15.72
N HIS A 338 -3.25 -22.49 15.67
CA HIS A 338 -4.39 -21.81 15.04
C HIS A 338 -4.45 -22.07 13.53
N LYS A 339 -3.31 -22.05 12.83
CA LYS A 339 -3.23 -22.38 11.40
C LYS A 339 -3.58 -23.85 11.13
N GLU A 340 -3.09 -24.75 11.98
CA GLU A 340 -3.42 -26.18 11.89
C GLU A 340 -4.93 -26.40 12.07
N ARG A 341 -5.54 -25.76 13.09
CA ARG A 341 -7.00 -25.81 13.31
C ARG A 341 -7.80 -25.23 12.14
N GLN A 342 -7.29 -24.15 11.52
CA GLN A 342 -7.95 -23.55 10.35
C GLN A 342 -7.90 -24.46 9.13
N SER A 343 -6.80 -25.20 8.95
CA SER A 343 -6.68 -26.23 7.93
C SER A 343 -7.65 -27.41 8.17
N GLU A 344 -7.70 -27.91 9.43
CA GLU A 344 -8.63 -28.97 9.83
C GLU A 344 -10.10 -28.52 9.66
N LEU A 345 -10.41 -27.28 10.02
CA LEU A 345 -11.75 -26.73 9.81
C LEU A 345 -12.14 -26.71 8.33
N SER A 346 -11.21 -26.33 7.47
CA SER A 346 -11.43 -26.33 6.01
C SER A 346 -11.68 -27.76 5.50
N GLU A 347 -10.88 -28.72 5.93
CA GLU A 347 -11.05 -30.13 5.56
C GLU A 347 -12.39 -30.69 6.04
N HIS A 348 -12.76 -30.40 7.29
CA HIS A 348 -14.03 -30.84 7.84
C HIS A 348 -15.24 -30.23 7.15
N ASN A 349 -15.15 -28.93 6.77
CA ASN A 349 -16.19 -28.28 5.98
C ASN A 349 -16.37 -28.93 4.60
N LEU A 350 -15.27 -29.25 3.91
CA LEU A 350 -15.33 -29.98 2.64
C LEU A 350 -16.00 -31.36 2.80
N LYS A 351 -15.61 -32.12 3.82
CA LYS A 351 -16.23 -33.40 4.13
C LYS A 351 -17.70 -33.23 4.49
N LEU A 352 -18.08 -32.17 5.16
CA LEU A 352 -19.45 -31.88 5.54
C LEU A 352 -20.34 -31.60 4.33
N VAL A 353 -19.81 -30.87 3.35
CA VAL A 353 -20.47 -30.61 2.06
C VAL A 353 -20.69 -31.94 1.31
N GLU A 354 -19.65 -32.76 1.23
CA GLU A 354 -19.75 -34.07 0.56
C GLU A 354 -20.80 -34.99 1.22
N LEU A 355 -20.75 -35.08 2.54
CA LEU A 355 -21.72 -35.92 3.29
C LEU A 355 -23.15 -35.40 3.18
N ASN A 356 -23.36 -34.07 3.23
CA ASN A 356 -24.68 -33.48 3.03
C ASN A 356 -25.23 -33.77 1.63
N THR A 357 -24.37 -33.75 0.61
CA THR A 357 -24.77 -34.11 -0.75
C THR A 357 -25.21 -35.55 -0.85
N LYS A 358 -24.44 -36.49 -0.25
CA LYS A 358 -24.79 -37.92 -0.19
C LYS A 358 -26.06 -38.17 0.62
N PHE A 359 -26.24 -37.45 1.74
CA PHE A 359 -27.43 -37.54 2.57
C PHE A 359 -28.69 -37.05 1.83
N SER A 360 -28.59 -35.91 1.16
CA SER A 360 -29.70 -35.39 0.35
C SER A 360 -30.15 -36.38 -0.73
N ALA A 361 -29.17 -37.00 -1.41
CA ALA A 361 -29.46 -38.05 -2.38
C ALA A 361 -30.14 -39.28 -1.73
N ALA A 362 -29.65 -39.73 -0.57
CA ALA A 362 -30.24 -40.87 0.13
C ALA A 362 -31.68 -40.61 0.63
N ILE A 363 -31.94 -39.40 1.17
CA ILE A 363 -33.32 -38.99 1.56
C ILE A 363 -34.26 -38.97 0.36
N GLN A 364 -33.75 -38.50 -0.77
CA GLN A 364 -34.50 -38.44 -2.01
C GLN A 364 -34.88 -39.85 -2.51
N GLU A 365 -33.93 -40.81 -2.44
CA GLU A 365 -34.21 -42.22 -2.75
C GLU A 365 -35.24 -42.84 -1.80
N VAL A 366 -35.15 -42.57 -0.49
CA VAL A 366 -36.15 -43.05 0.50
C VAL A 366 -37.55 -42.52 0.17
N LYS A 367 -37.66 -41.27 -0.22
CA LYS A 367 -38.92 -40.65 -0.62
C LYS A 367 -39.49 -41.32 -1.87
N GLN A 368 -38.63 -41.56 -2.87
CA GLN A 368 -39.02 -42.26 -4.10
C GLN A 368 -39.57 -43.64 -3.85
N LEU A 369 -38.84 -44.48 -3.09
CA LEU A 369 -39.26 -45.84 -2.76
C LEU A 369 -40.57 -45.89 -1.95
N THR A 370 -40.82 -44.89 -1.12
CA THR A 370 -42.07 -44.80 -0.33
C THR A 370 -43.27 -44.49 -1.20
N GLU A 371 -43.10 -43.64 -2.20
CA GLU A 371 -44.14 -43.27 -3.14
C GLU A 371 -44.43 -44.39 -4.16
N GLU A 372 -43.41 -45.21 -4.55
CA GLU A 372 -43.56 -46.40 -5.41
C GLU A 372 -44.47 -47.47 -4.79
N LEU A 373 -44.39 -47.63 -3.49
CA LEU A 373 -45.23 -48.58 -2.76
C LEU A 373 -46.74 -48.27 -2.80
N ASN A 374 -47.10 -47.04 -3.18
CA ASN A 374 -48.47 -46.54 -3.01
C ASN A 374 -49.28 -46.31 -4.30
N LYS A 375 -48.76 -46.58 -5.54
CA LYS A 375 -49.46 -46.19 -6.79
C LYS A 375 -49.45 -47.21 -7.94
N GLU A 376 -50.42 -47.11 -8.83
CA GLU A 376 -50.67 -47.90 -10.06
C GLU A 376 -50.46 -47.08 -11.35
N THR A 377 -50.09 -47.65 -12.51
CA THR A 377 -49.44 -47.01 -13.67
C THR A 377 -50.23 -46.97 -14.97
N VAL A 378 -49.89 -46.01 -15.84
CA VAL A 378 -50.08 -45.98 -17.31
C VAL A 378 -48.97 -45.19 -17.98
N VAL A 379 -48.45 -45.66 -19.10
CA VAL A 379 -47.28 -45.12 -19.83
C VAL A 379 -47.66 -43.97 -20.75
N ASP A 380 -46.88 -42.86 -20.67
CA ASP A 380 -47.01 -41.70 -21.56
C ASP A 380 -45.61 -41.21 -22.02
N SER A 381 -45.37 -41.17 -23.34
CA SER A 381 -44.10 -40.79 -23.94
C SER A 381 -43.68 -39.35 -23.59
N SER A 382 -44.63 -38.44 -23.35
CA SER A 382 -44.36 -37.06 -23.01
C SER A 382 -43.60 -36.89 -21.68
N VAL A 383 -43.80 -37.82 -20.72
CA VAL A 383 -43.09 -37.80 -19.44
C VAL A 383 -41.63 -38.25 -19.61
N GLN A 384 -41.38 -39.22 -20.50
CA GLN A 384 -40.01 -39.68 -20.79
C GLN A 384 -39.19 -38.57 -21.50
N ASP A 385 -39.83 -37.84 -22.43
CA ASP A 385 -39.18 -36.70 -23.11
C ASP A 385 -38.81 -35.59 -22.13
N LYS A 386 -39.69 -35.30 -21.16
CA LYS A 386 -39.42 -34.32 -20.10
C LYS A 386 -38.26 -34.74 -19.18
N ILE A 387 -38.19 -36.03 -18.82
CA ILE A 387 -37.08 -36.59 -18.05
C ILE A 387 -35.76 -36.44 -18.81
N ASN A 388 -35.76 -36.68 -20.14
CA ASN A 388 -34.55 -36.54 -20.95
C ASN A 388 -34.10 -35.06 -21.03
N GLU A 389 -35.03 -34.12 -21.19
CA GLU A 389 -34.77 -32.67 -21.17
C GLU A 389 -34.16 -32.23 -19.80
N LEU A 390 -34.76 -32.69 -18.69
CA LEU A 390 -34.28 -32.39 -17.35
C LEU A 390 -32.88 -32.96 -17.09
N ASN A 391 -32.61 -34.20 -17.53
CA ASN A 391 -31.28 -34.80 -17.41
C ASN A 391 -30.21 -34.03 -18.21
N SER A 392 -30.55 -33.60 -19.42
CA SER A 392 -29.64 -32.76 -20.21
C SER A 392 -29.35 -31.44 -19.50
N SER A 393 -30.39 -30.76 -19.01
CA SER A 393 -30.26 -29.49 -18.27
C SER A 393 -29.46 -29.65 -16.98
N ILE A 394 -29.65 -30.73 -16.24
CA ILE A 394 -28.86 -31.03 -15.03
C ILE A 394 -27.39 -31.23 -15.39
N SER A 395 -27.11 -32.03 -16.45
CA SER A 395 -25.73 -32.26 -16.91
C SER A 395 -25.02 -30.96 -17.29
N ASP A 396 -25.69 -30.08 -18.01
CA ASP A 396 -25.14 -28.77 -18.40
C ASP A 396 -24.84 -27.89 -17.19
N LEU A 397 -25.73 -27.89 -16.19
CA LEU A 397 -25.52 -27.15 -14.95
C LEU A 397 -24.39 -27.74 -14.09
N GLU A 398 -24.29 -29.08 -14.03
CA GLU A 398 -23.19 -29.77 -13.33
C GLU A 398 -21.84 -29.48 -13.98
N LEU A 399 -21.78 -29.48 -15.32
CA LEU A 399 -20.59 -29.07 -16.06
C LEU A 399 -20.21 -27.60 -15.78
N SER A 400 -21.18 -26.72 -15.78
CA SER A 400 -21.00 -25.30 -15.43
C SER A 400 -20.47 -25.15 -14.01
N GLN A 401 -21.01 -25.88 -13.05
CA GLN A 401 -20.58 -25.89 -11.65
C GLN A 401 -19.11 -26.31 -11.52
N GLN A 402 -18.73 -27.35 -12.26
CA GLN A 402 -17.35 -27.85 -12.27
C GLN A 402 -16.39 -26.84 -12.89
N ASN A 403 -16.80 -26.17 -13.97
CA ASN A 403 -16.00 -25.12 -14.61
C ASN A 403 -15.77 -23.95 -13.66
N TRP A 404 -16.81 -23.46 -12.99
CA TRP A 404 -16.68 -22.38 -11.99
C TRP A 404 -15.84 -22.79 -10.79
N PHE A 405 -15.93 -24.04 -10.36
CA PHE A 405 -15.08 -24.56 -9.28
C PHE A 405 -13.60 -24.51 -9.67
N ASN A 406 -13.27 -24.94 -10.87
CA ASN A 406 -11.91 -24.90 -11.39
C ASN A 406 -11.41 -23.45 -11.55
N GLU A 407 -12.25 -22.57 -12.08
CA GLU A 407 -11.92 -21.16 -12.22
C GLU A 407 -11.69 -20.50 -10.86
N LYS A 408 -12.56 -20.74 -9.90
CA LYS A 408 -12.40 -20.25 -8.52
C LYS A 408 -11.09 -20.73 -7.90
N TYR A 409 -10.75 -22.00 -8.11
CA TYR A 409 -9.48 -22.56 -7.63
C TYR A 409 -8.29 -21.81 -8.21
N LEU A 410 -8.24 -21.63 -9.53
CA LEU A 410 -7.16 -20.89 -10.20
C LEU A 410 -7.07 -19.44 -9.72
N ARG A 411 -8.21 -18.76 -9.57
CA ARG A 411 -8.27 -17.40 -9.03
C ARG A 411 -7.84 -17.30 -7.57
N THR A 412 -8.11 -18.32 -6.78
CA THR A 412 -7.64 -18.39 -5.39
C THR A 412 -6.11 -18.55 -5.34
N VAL A 413 -5.54 -19.40 -6.19
CA VAL A 413 -4.09 -19.52 -6.35
C VAL A 413 -3.50 -18.18 -6.82
N LEU A 414 -4.14 -17.53 -7.79
CA LEU A 414 -3.70 -16.20 -8.26
C LEU A 414 -3.70 -15.17 -7.11
N SER A 415 -4.74 -15.16 -6.26
CA SER A 415 -4.76 -14.27 -5.09
C SER A 415 -3.57 -14.50 -4.16
N THR A 416 -3.14 -15.75 -3.95
CA THR A 416 -1.96 -16.02 -3.11
C THR A 416 -0.66 -15.52 -3.72
N LEU A 417 -0.59 -15.42 -5.05
CA LEU A 417 0.57 -14.87 -5.77
C LEU A 417 0.57 -13.34 -5.79
N LEU A 418 -0.62 -12.72 -5.76
CA LEU A 418 -0.77 -11.26 -5.86
C LEU A 418 -0.68 -10.53 -4.52
N VAL A 419 -0.69 -11.24 -3.39
CA VAL A 419 -0.46 -10.63 -2.07
C VAL A 419 0.95 -10.05 -1.95
N ASP A 420 1.15 -9.20 -0.97
CA ASP A 420 2.42 -8.47 -0.78
C ASP A 420 3.64 -9.40 -0.59
N SER A 421 3.45 -10.58 -0.02
CA SER A 421 4.50 -11.60 0.13
C SER A 421 4.74 -12.46 -1.12
N GLY A 422 3.94 -12.31 -2.16
CA GLY A 422 4.01 -13.08 -3.40
C GLY A 422 4.94 -12.48 -4.46
N ILE A 423 4.39 -12.25 -5.66
CA ILE A 423 5.15 -11.71 -6.81
C ILE A 423 5.77 -10.35 -6.50
N LYS A 424 5.04 -9.47 -5.80
CA LYS A 424 5.55 -8.16 -5.41
C LYS A 424 6.85 -8.26 -4.61
N ALA A 425 6.87 -9.10 -3.57
CA ALA A 425 8.07 -9.31 -2.77
C ALA A 425 9.24 -9.81 -3.63
N THR A 426 8.97 -10.68 -4.60
CA THR A 426 9.98 -11.22 -5.51
C THR A 426 10.55 -10.12 -6.42
N VAL A 427 9.69 -9.22 -6.93
CA VAL A 427 10.11 -8.07 -7.73
C VAL A 427 10.96 -7.13 -6.87
N ILE A 428 10.45 -6.70 -5.70
CA ILE A 428 11.14 -5.81 -4.77
C ILE A 428 12.51 -6.37 -4.41
N LYS A 429 12.61 -7.65 -4.09
CA LYS A 429 13.87 -8.33 -3.74
C LYS A 429 14.94 -8.20 -4.84
N LYS A 430 14.55 -8.13 -6.10
CA LYS A 430 15.50 -7.91 -7.22
C LYS A 430 16.00 -6.48 -7.28
N PHE A 431 15.19 -5.51 -6.88
CA PHE A 431 15.57 -4.09 -6.91
C PHE A 431 16.34 -3.64 -5.67
N VAL A 432 16.14 -4.24 -4.50
CA VAL A 432 16.81 -3.86 -3.25
C VAL A 432 18.34 -3.79 -3.39
N PRO A 433 19.04 -4.74 -4.02
CA PRO A 433 20.49 -4.63 -4.22
C PRO A 433 20.89 -3.43 -5.09
N VAL A 434 20.09 -3.10 -6.13
CA VAL A 434 20.32 -1.95 -7.00
C VAL A 434 20.09 -0.65 -6.23
N ILE A 435 19.00 -0.58 -5.47
CA ILE A 435 18.68 0.54 -4.59
C ILE A 435 19.83 0.78 -3.61
N ASN A 436 20.26 -0.26 -2.91
CA ASN A 436 21.36 -0.17 -1.94
C ASN A 436 22.68 0.27 -2.57
N LYS A 437 22.99 -0.23 -3.77
CA LYS A 437 24.17 0.21 -4.53
C LYS A 437 24.08 1.70 -4.87
N LYS A 438 22.92 2.18 -5.32
CA LYS A 438 22.71 3.58 -5.68
C LYS A 438 22.74 4.49 -4.45
N ILE A 439 22.06 4.14 -3.36
CA ILE A 439 22.10 4.89 -2.10
C ILE A 439 23.57 5.10 -1.66
N ASN A 440 24.36 4.02 -1.63
CA ASN A 440 25.73 4.10 -1.16
C ASN A 440 26.67 4.82 -2.15
N MET A 441 26.36 4.79 -3.44
CA MET A 441 27.04 5.60 -4.43
C MET A 441 26.83 7.11 -4.14
N TYR A 442 25.57 7.51 -3.93
CA TYR A 442 25.25 8.91 -3.60
C TYR A 442 25.78 9.32 -2.21
N LEU A 443 25.68 8.44 -1.21
CA LEU A 443 26.27 8.71 0.12
C LEU A 443 27.78 8.97 0.03
N LYS A 444 28.49 8.20 -0.76
CA LYS A 444 29.93 8.40 -0.98
C LYS A 444 30.21 9.75 -1.65
N LEU A 445 29.43 10.12 -2.67
CA LEU A 445 29.54 11.44 -3.32
C LEU A 445 29.24 12.60 -2.35
N LEU A 446 28.30 12.39 -1.43
CA LEU A 446 27.94 13.35 -0.40
C LEU A 446 28.90 13.33 0.82
N GLY A 447 30.03 12.60 0.73
CA GLY A 447 31.06 12.57 1.77
C GLY A 447 30.72 11.76 3.01
N ALA A 448 29.82 10.77 2.91
CA ALA A 448 29.52 9.87 4.01
C ALA A 448 30.60 8.76 4.13
N ASP A 449 30.98 8.42 5.36
CA ASP A 449 31.96 7.41 5.72
C ASP A 449 31.33 6.09 6.16
N TYR A 450 30.02 5.94 6.01
CA TYR A 450 29.21 4.79 6.38
C TYR A 450 28.40 4.29 5.19
N MET A 451 27.94 3.03 5.29
CA MET A 451 27.01 2.43 4.35
C MET A 451 25.61 2.39 4.96
N PHE A 452 24.63 2.70 4.16
CA PHE A 452 23.20 2.65 4.50
C PHE A 452 22.52 1.62 3.60
N LEU A 453 21.91 0.61 4.18
CA LEU A 453 21.27 -0.48 3.46
C LEU A 453 19.82 -0.58 3.87
N LEU A 454 18.97 -0.91 2.93
CA LEU A 454 17.57 -1.25 3.14
C LEU A 454 17.38 -2.76 2.95
N ASP A 455 16.60 -3.38 3.82
CA ASP A 455 16.14 -4.76 3.65
C ASP A 455 14.94 -4.85 2.69
N ASN A 456 14.39 -6.04 2.50
CA ASN A 456 13.24 -6.25 1.62
C ASN A 456 11.93 -5.62 2.16
N GLU A 457 11.90 -5.19 3.40
CA GLU A 457 10.80 -4.48 4.05
C GLU A 457 11.08 -2.98 4.18
N PHE A 458 12.21 -2.53 3.61
CA PHE A 458 12.71 -1.15 3.68
C PHE A 458 13.02 -0.66 5.10
N ASN A 459 13.43 -1.57 5.98
CA ASN A 459 14.05 -1.20 7.24
C ASN A 459 15.54 -0.97 7.00
N GLU A 460 16.10 -0.02 7.77
CA GLU A 460 17.50 0.35 7.63
C GLU A 460 18.46 -0.60 8.33
N GLN A 461 19.62 -0.79 7.71
CA GLN A 461 20.82 -1.37 8.32
C GLN A 461 22.00 -0.46 8.00
N ILE A 462 22.67 0.02 9.03
CA ILE A 462 23.83 0.91 8.90
C ILE A 462 25.09 0.10 9.15
N ARG A 463 26.10 0.26 8.28
CA ARG A 463 27.41 -0.37 8.40
C ARG A 463 28.50 0.69 8.36
N GLY A 464 29.40 0.64 9.32
CA GLY A 464 30.54 1.53 9.44
C GLY A 464 31.27 1.29 10.74
N ALA A 465 32.50 1.73 10.87
CA ALA A 465 33.30 1.56 12.06
C ALA A 465 32.58 2.19 13.28
N GLY A 466 32.21 1.36 14.25
CA GLY A 466 31.52 1.80 15.47
C GLY A 466 30.03 2.15 15.30
N ARG A 467 29.42 1.90 14.13
CA ARG A 467 28.03 2.28 13.82
C ARG A 467 27.05 1.11 13.76
N GLU A 468 27.46 -0.09 14.12
CA GLU A 468 26.68 -1.33 13.98
C GLU A 468 25.34 -1.34 14.74
N LYS A 469 25.21 -0.48 15.76
CA LYS A 469 23.97 -0.32 16.54
C LYS A 469 23.25 0.99 16.27
N SER A 470 23.70 1.76 15.26
CA SER A 470 23.08 3.02 14.90
C SER A 470 21.79 2.80 14.12
N SER A 471 20.83 3.71 14.25
CA SER A 471 19.65 3.80 13.42
C SER A 471 19.64 5.17 12.73
N TYR A 472 18.82 5.32 11.69
CA TYR A 472 18.60 6.61 11.04
C TYR A 472 18.24 7.72 12.07
N PHE A 473 17.45 7.37 13.07
CA PHE A 473 17.01 8.34 14.08
C PHE A 473 18.12 8.79 15.03
N SER A 474 19.18 8.00 15.18
CA SER A 474 20.35 8.35 16.00
C SER A 474 21.36 9.23 15.28
N PHE A 475 21.18 9.44 13.98
CA PHE A 475 22.04 10.30 13.18
C PHE A 475 21.89 11.77 13.52
N SER A 476 22.98 12.51 13.37
CA SER A 476 22.96 13.98 13.37
C SER A 476 22.10 14.50 12.22
N GLN A 477 21.69 15.78 12.28
CA GLN A 477 20.89 16.39 11.22
C GLN A 477 21.60 16.35 9.87
N GLY A 478 22.92 16.57 9.84
CA GLY A 478 23.69 16.50 8.60
C GLY A 478 23.77 15.09 8.01
N GLU A 479 23.93 14.07 8.84
CA GLU A 479 23.92 12.68 8.39
C GLU A 479 22.53 12.26 7.87
N LYS A 480 21.46 12.69 8.55
CA LYS A 480 20.08 12.49 8.08
C LYS A 480 19.87 13.14 6.71
N SER A 481 20.29 14.40 6.56
CA SER A 481 20.18 15.11 5.27
C SER A 481 20.93 14.40 4.15
N ARG A 482 22.11 13.85 4.41
CA ARG A 482 22.86 13.06 3.41
C ARG A 482 22.12 11.79 3.02
N VAL A 483 21.56 11.06 4.00
CA VAL A 483 20.77 9.85 3.75
C VAL A 483 19.50 10.19 2.95
N ASP A 484 18.79 11.24 3.33
CA ASP A 484 17.55 11.65 2.68
C ASP A 484 17.81 12.07 1.23
N LEU A 485 18.88 12.83 0.98
CA LEU A 485 19.32 13.19 -0.37
C LEU A 485 19.70 11.95 -1.19
N ALA A 486 20.50 11.04 -0.61
CA ALA A 486 20.94 9.83 -1.31
C ALA A 486 19.77 8.93 -1.67
N ILE A 487 18.79 8.79 -0.78
CA ILE A 487 17.55 8.05 -1.02
C ILE A 487 16.74 8.74 -2.11
N MET A 488 16.56 10.05 -2.06
CA MET A 488 15.80 10.80 -3.07
C MET A 488 16.42 10.65 -4.47
N PHE A 489 17.73 10.84 -4.61
CA PHE A 489 18.40 10.66 -5.90
C PHE A 489 18.29 9.21 -6.39
N THR A 490 18.38 8.25 -5.47
CA THR A 490 18.17 6.83 -5.79
C THR A 490 16.76 6.59 -6.33
N TRP A 491 15.73 7.13 -5.69
CA TRP A 491 14.36 6.97 -6.17
C TRP A 491 14.14 7.62 -7.54
N ARG A 492 14.76 8.75 -7.81
CA ARG A 492 14.73 9.38 -9.14
C ARG A 492 15.34 8.47 -10.21
N ASP A 493 16.51 7.89 -9.93
CA ASP A 493 17.16 6.95 -10.83
C ASP A 493 16.31 5.69 -11.07
N ILE A 494 15.76 5.13 -10.01
CA ILE A 494 14.91 3.92 -10.08
C ILE A 494 13.63 4.22 -10.86
N ALA A 495 12.96 5.32 -10.59
CA ALA A 495 11.76 5.73 -11.33
C ALA A 495 12.07 5.93 -12.82
N SER A 496 13.20 6.52 -13.17
CA SER A 496 13.66 6.68 -14.55
C SER A 496 13.90 5.33 -15.24
N ILE A 497 14.50 4.36 -14.55
CA ILE A 497 14.82 3.02 -15.09
C ILE A 497 13.54 2.20 -15.33
N ILE A 498 12.58 2.25 -14.40
CA ILE A 498 11.41 1.37 -14.40
C ILE A 498 10.27 1.94 -15.24
N SER A 499 9.85 3.15 -14.92
CA SER A 499 8.70 3.78 -15.57
C SER A 499 9.06 4.62 -16.78
N GLY A 500 10.35 4.81 -17.05
CA GLY A 500 10.82 5.78 -18.02
C GLY A 500 10.43 7.22 -17.65
N THR A 501 9.91 7.42 -16.43
CA THR A 501 9.47 8.72 -15.93
C THR A 501 10.68 9.49 -15.46
N ASN A 502 11.36 10.16 -16.39
CA ASN A 502 12.35 11.14 -16.04
C ASN A 502 11.65 12.50 -15.86
N ILE A 503 11.97 13.21 -14.78
CA ILE A 503 11.40 14.52 -14.46
C ILE A 503 12.52 15.53 -14.52
N ASN A 504 12.33 16.57 -15.35
CA ASN A 504 13.35 17.61 -15.52
C ASN A 504 13.48 18.56 -14.34
N LEU A 505 12.69 18.41 -13.28
CA LEU A 505 12.60 19.36 -12.18
C LEU A 505 13.01 18.74 -10.86
N LEU A 506 13.76 19.49 -10.06
CA LEU A 506 14.11 19.19 -8.69
C LEU A 506 14.06 20.49 -7.86
N VAL A 507 13.36 20.47 -6.74
CA VAL A 507 13.29 21.60 -5.80
C VAL A 507 13.93 21.18 -4.48
N LEU A 508 14.98 21.87 -4.09
CA LEU A 508 15.70 21.69 -2.83
C LEU A 508 15.43 22.91 -1.94
N ASP A 509 14.59 22.72 -0.92
CA ASP A 509 14.14 23.81 -0.05
C ASP A 509 14.91 23.78 1.27
N GLU A 510 15.72 24.83 1.53
CA GLU A 510 16.57 25.00 2.72
C GLU A 510 17.61 23.88 2.96
N VAL A 511 17.87 23.03 1.97
CA VAL A 511 18.82 21.93 2.10
C VAL A 511 20.25 22.43 2.31
N PHE A 512 20.61 23.54 1.68
CA PHE A 512 21.92 24.18 1.84
C PHE A 512 22.03 25.01 3.12
N ASP A 513 20.91 25.39 3.74
CA ASP A 513 20.87 26.17 4.97
C ASP A 513 20.98 25.30 6.22
N SER A 514 20.64 24.02 6.07
CA SER A 514 20.72 23.01 7.12
C SER A 514 22.14 22.43 7.26
N ALA A 515 22.35 21.58 8.22
CA ALA A 515 23.61 21.06 8.75
C ALA A 515 24.54 20.28 7.77
N ILE A 516 24.51 20.55 6.47
CA ILE A 516 25.47 19.97 5.52
C ILE A 516 26.78 20.78 5.62
N ASP A 517 27.88 20.10 5.92
CA ASP A 517 29.23 20.69 5.98
C ASP A 517 29.76 21.05 4.57
N SER A 518 30.89 21.73 4.53
CA SER A 518 31.49 22.18 3.25
C SER A 518 31.79 21.00 2.29
N SER A 519 32.14 19.84 2.82
CA SER A 519 32.41 18.64 2.01
C SER A 519 31.13 18.11 1.40
N GLY A 520 30.04 18.09 2.15
CA GLY A 520 28.71 17.67 1.68
C GLY A 520 28.11 18.64 0.67
N VAL A 521 28.33 19.96 0.84
CA VAL A 521 27.91 20.96 -0.15
C VAL A 521 28.63 20.76 -1.48
N SER A 522 29.95 20.55 -1.45
CA SER A 522 30.73 20.27 -2.67
C SER A 522 30.31 19.00 -3.36
N GLY A 523 30.07 17.92 -2.57
CA GLY A 523 29.55 16.66 -3.09
C GLY A 523 28.15 16.81 -3.69
N LEU A 524 27.26 17.54 -3.03
CA LEU A 524 25.92 17.82 -3.54
C LEU A 524 25.98 18.59 -4.87
N LYS A 525 26.83 19.63 -4.97
CA LYS A 525 27.01 20.34 -6.23
C LYS A 525 27.43 19.41 -7.36
N SER A 526 28.40 18.54 -7.12
CA SER A 526 28.84 17.53 -8.12
C SER A 526 27.71 16.58 -8.55
N VAL A 527 26.85 16.20 -7.61
CA VAL A 527 25.65 15.38 -7.95
C VAL A 527 24.70 16.20 -8.81
N LEU A 528 24.38 17.44 -8.42
CA LEU A 528 23.44 18.32 -9.14
C LEU A 528 23.91 18.62 -10.56
N ASP A 529 25.20 18.85 -10.74
CA ASP A 529 25.81 19.08 -12.06
C ASP A 529 25.69 17.84 -12.97
N SER A 530 25.68 16.64 -12.39
CA SER A 530 25.52 15.38 -13.13
C SER A 530 24.07 15.05 -13.50
N LEU A 531 23.08 15.69 -12.83
CA LEU A 531 21.68 15.44 -13.11
C LEU A 531 21.24 16.06 -14.43
N ASP A 532 20.41 15.34 -15.17
CA ASP A 532 19.66 15.87 -16.31
C ASP A 532 18.33 16.48 -15.84
N SER A 533 18.43 17.50 -14.99
CA SER A 533 17.27 18.14 -14.36
C SER A 533 17.55 19.60 -14.04
N ASN A 534 16.53 20.43 -14.14
CA ASN A 534 16.56 21.81 -13.71
C ASN A 534 16.35 21.88 -12.20
N VAL A 535 17.34 22.34 -11.49
CA VAL A 535 17.35 22.34 -10.02
C VAL A 535 17.04 23.74 -9.52
N TYR A 536 16.06 23.83 -8.62
CA TYR A 536 15.70 25.05 -7.90
C TYR A 536 16.11 24.89 -6.44
N ILE A 537 17.05 25.69 -6.01
CA ILE A 537 17.54 25.69 -4.64
C ILE A 537 16.95 26.91 -3.95
N ILE A 538 16.11 26.67 -2.97
CA ILE A 538 15.55 27.70 -2.11
C ILE A 538 16.45 27.81 -0.90
N SER A 539 17.08 29.02 -0.72
CA SER A 539 18.03 29.27 0.35
C SER A 539 17.87 30.67 0.91
N HIS A 540 18.34 30.85 2.13
CA HIS A 540 18.52 32.16 2.75
C HIS A 540 19.91 32.78 2.50
N ARG A 541 20.81 31.98 1.89
CA ARG A 541 22.21 32.37 1.64
C ARG A 541 22.33 33.03 0.27
N GLU A 542 22.28 34.38 0.22
CA GLU A 542 22.48 35.14 -1.00
C GLU A 542 23.91 35.02 -1.58
N GLN A 543 24.88 34.70 -0.73
CA GLN A 543 26.30 34.53 -1.11
C GLN A 543 26.55 33.37 -2.10
N LEU A 544 25.55 32.53 -2.36
CA LEU A 544 25.64 31.44 -3.31
C LEU A 544 25.32 31.85 -4.75
N SER A 545 24.91 33.11 -5.00
CA SER A 545 24.39 33.56 -6.31
C SER A 545 25.35 33.33 -7.48
N ASP A 546 26.65 33.48 -7.26
CA ASP A 546 27.69 33.39 -8.30
C ASP A 546 27.88 31.93 -8.82
N ASP A 547 27.38 30.96 -8.09
CA ASP A 547 27.49 29.52 -8.42
C ASP A 547 26.32 29.01 -9.26
N PHE A 548 25.31 29.86 -9.56
CA PHE A 548 24.06 29.47 -10.22
C PHE A 548 23.86 30.18 -11.55
N ASN A 549 23.22 29.49 -12.51
CA ASN A 549 22.89 30.06 -13.82
C ASN A 549 21.83 31.16 -13.73
N ARG A 550 20.99 31.10 -12.70
CA ARG A 550 19.90 32.06 -12.53
C ARG A 550 19.63 32.30 -11.05
N HIS A 551 19.49 33.56 -10.68
CA HIS A 551 19.08 34.00 -9.37
C HIS A 551 17.68 34.61 -9.42
N ILE A 552 16.76 34.07 -8.60
CA ILE A 552 15.37 34.51 -8.49
C ILE A 552 15.17 35.03 -7.07
N GLU A 553 15.03 36.33 -6.93
CA GLU A 553 14.72 36.91 -5.63
C GLU A 553 13.22 37.12 -5.47
N VAL A 554 12.66 36.56 -4.39
CA VAL A 554 11.26 36.76 -4.02
C VAL A 554 11.16 37.85 -3.00
N ILE A 555 10.72 39.01 -3.41
CA ILE A 555 10.61 40.21 -2.57
C ILE A 555 9.16 40.58 -2.30
N LYS A 556 8.92 41.23 -1.15
CA LYS A 556 7.61 41.81 -0.84
C LYS A 556 7.54 43.25 -1.29
N LYS A 557 6.67 43.54 -2.27
CA LYS A 557 6.33 44.89 -2.65
C LYS A 557 4.98 45.29 -2.05
N GLY A 558 5.01 45.98 -0.94
CA GLY A 558 3.84 46.26 -0.14
C GLY A 558 3.28 44.98 0.51
N ARG A 559 2.07 44.55 0.10
CA ARG A 559 1.39 43.39 0.67
C ARG A 559 1.53 42.10 -0.13
N PHE A 560 2.14 42.17 -1.31
CA PHE A 560 2.24 41.05 -2.25
C PHE A 560 3.69 40.71 -2.56
N SER A 561 3.91 39.46 -2.93
CA SER A 561 5.21 38.99 -3.40
C SER A 561 5.34 39.20 -4.90
N ILE A 562 6.54 39.55 -5.33
CA ILE A 562 6.96 39.67 -6.72
C ILE A 562 8.28 38.94 -6.91
N LEU A 563 8.63 38.63 -8.16
CA LEU A 563 9.91 38.05 -8.53
C LEU A 563 10.80 39.09 -9.17
N GLU A 564 12.06 39.14 -8.74
CA GLU A 564 13.15 39.79 -9.47
C GLU A 564 14.11 38.69 -9.93
N VAL A 565 14.42 38.68 -11.21
CA VAL A 565 15.21 37.62 -11.83
C VAL A 565 16.49 38.22 -12.39
N THR A 566 17.62 37.65 -11.99
CA THR A 566 18.93 37.95 -12.53
C THR A 566 19.50 36.70 -13.18
N GLU A 567 19.94 36.82 -14.39
CA GLU A 567 20.57 35.75 -15.17
C GLU A 567 22.08 35.98 -15.15
N ASN A 568 22.84 34.96 -14.78
CA ASN A 568 24.28 34.96 -14.81
C ASN A 568 24.71 34.24 -16.09
N ASP A 569 25.45 34.95 -16.95
CA ASP A 569 25.97 34.43 -18.23
C ASP A 569 26.98 33.29 -18.05
#